data_76175272cd8030e7f96479ba6c882c56
#
_entry.id   76175272cd8030e7f96479ba6c882c56
#
_cell.length_a   1.000
_cell.length_b   1.000
_cell.length_c   1.000
_cell.angle_alpha   90.00
_cell.angle_beta   90.00
_cell.angle_gamma   90.00
#
_symmetry.space_group_name_H-M   'P 1'
#
loop_
_entity.id
_entity.type
_entity.pdbx_description
1 polymer ?
#
loop_
_entity_poly.entity_id
_entity_poly.type
_entity_poly.pdbx_seq_one_letter_code
_entity_poly.pdbx_strand_id
1 'polypeptide(L)'
;MESRNGRLPQEPPLNVSAPTLDADVLASDERSTPATLDAFLAQVEGRAFRMAEMQLRHREDALDAVQDAMLRLVKHYRDKPAAEWPPLFWGILRRRVVDLQRRRKVRSVVVGWLGGGHDDEGDALPAWEPADQGPGPLDQLQDARSFADLATALNTLPRRQREAFMLRMLEGLDGKETAQAMGCTEGSVKTHLSRAMHALREQLENWR
;
A
#
# COMPACT_ATOMS: atom_id res chain seq x y z
N MET A 1 -19.16 -18.89 69.33
CA MET A 1 -19.30 -19.49 67.95
C MET A 1 -19.35 -18.30 67.00
N GLU A 2 -18.15 -17.82 66.56
CA GLU A 2 -18.00 -16.59 65.80
C GLU A 2 -17.56 -16.95 64.37
N SER A 3 -18.51 -16.79 63.43
CA SER A 3 -18.26 -17.04 62.01
C SER A 3 -17.55 -15.85 61.39
N ARG A 4 -16.25 -15.96 61.13
CA ARG A 4 -15.45 -15.00 60.37
C ARG A 4 -15.81 -15.13 58.91
N ASN A 5 -16.52 -14.15 58.40
CA ASN A 5 -16.78 -13.95 56.98
C ASN A 5 -15.49 -13.32 56.33
N GLY A 6 -14.69 -14.15 55.68
CA GLY A 6 -13.54 -13.73 54.90
C GLY A 6 -13.98 -13.09 53.59
N ARG A 7 -13.94 -11.78 53.49
CA ARG A 7 -14.14 -11.04 52.23
C ARG A 7 -12.79 -11.02 51.51
N LEU A 8 -12.72 -11.71 50.37
CA LEU A 8 -11.58 -11.65 49.47
C LEU A 8 -11.43 -10.23 48.89
N PRO A 9 -10.22 -9.68 48.74
CA PRO A 9 -10.02 -8.39 48.12
C PRO A 9 -10.38 -8.46 46.64
N GLN A 10 -11.24 -7.57 46.20
CA GLN A 10 -11.55 -7.38 44.77
C GLN A 10 -10.37 -6.66 44.13
N GLU A 11 -9.71 -7.32 43.19
CA GLU A 11 -8.73 -6.65 42.33
C GLU A 11 -9.41 -5.56 41.48
N PRO A 12 -8.78 -4.38 41.30
CA PRO A 12 -9.33 -3.35 40.45
C PRO A 12 -9.31 -3.81 39.00
N PRO A 13 -10.28 -3.40 38.16
CA PRO A 13 -10.31 -3.76 36.76
C PRO A 13 -9.07 -3.22 36.06
N LEU A 14 -8.32 -4.08 35.39
CA LEU A 14 -7.22 -3.71 34.51
C LEU A 14 -7.79 -2.83 33.41
N ASN A 15 -7.55 -1.52 33.53
CA ASN A 15 -7.85 -0.57 32.45
C ASN A 15 -6.83 -0.80 31.34
N VAL A 16 -7.11 -1.75 30.45
CA VAL A 16 -6.35 -1.94 29.21
C VAL A 16 -6.84 -0.90 28.22
N SER A 17 -6.37 0.33 28.39
CA SER A 17 -6.43 1.32 27.32
C SER A 17 -5.65 0.73 26.14
N ALA A 18 -6.36 0.33 25.09
CA ALA A 18 -5.75 -0.06 23.84
C ALA A 18 -4.81 1.08 23.39
N PRO A 19 -3.55 0.81 23.02
CA PRO A 19 -2.67 1.83 22.52
C PRO A 19 -3.31 2.43 21.27
N THR A 20 -3.65 3.69 21.35
CA THR A 20 -3.96 4.51 20.18
C THR A 20 -2.65 4.56 19.40
N LEU A 21 -2.53 3.75 18.35
CA LEU A 21 -1.44 3.84 17.41
C LEU A 21 -1.60 5.18 16.69
N ASP A 22 -0.96 6.20 17.23
CA ASP A 22 -0.80 7.47 16.54
C ASP A 22 -0.03 7.17 15.25
N ALA A 23 -0.76 7.25 14.12
CA ALA A 23 -0.22 7.03 12.79
C ALA A 23 0.93 8.02 12.45
N ASP A 24 1.11 9.06 13.25
CA ASP A 24 2.20 10.03 13.12
C ASP A 24 3.51 9.54 13.75
N VAL A 25 3.49 8.55 14.67
CA VAL A 25 4.71 8.06 15.35
C VAL A 25 5.53 7.12 14.43
N LEU A 26 4.89 6.46 13.47
CA LEU A 26 5.59 5.54 12.55
C LEU A 26 6.17 6.24 11.30
N ALA A 27 5.91 7.54 11.11
CA ALA A 27 6.32 8.28 9.92
C ALA A 27 7.65 9.06 10.06
N SER A 28 8.31 9.00 11.20
CA SER A 28 9.51 9.80 11.51
C SER A 28 10.84 9.05 11.35
N ASP A 29 10.90 8.03 10.50
CA ASP A 29 12.19 7.52 10.07
C ASP A 29 12.79 8.51 9.06
N GLU A 30 14.01 8.98 9.31
CA GLU A 30 14.74 10.01 8.58
C GLU A 30 14.84 9.67 7.10
N ARG A 31 13.83 10.09 6.34
CA ARG A 31 13.93 10.04 4.88
C ARG A 31 14.96 11.07 4.46
N SER A 32 16.17 10.62 4.23
CA SER A 32 17.18 11.38 3.53
C SER A 32 16.57 11.83 2.20
N THR A 33 16.22 13.12 2.10
CA THR A 33 15.69 13.69 0.86
C THR A 33 16.75 13.50 -0.22
N PRO A 34 16.45 12.79 -1.32
CA PRO A 34 17.44 12.52 -2.35
C PRO A 34 17.98 13.83 -2.91
N ALA A 35 19.30 13.94 -3.00
CA ALA A 35 19.95 15.16 -3.47
C ALA A 35 19.66 15.47 -4.94
N THR A 36 19.31 14.45 -5.74
CA THR A 36 19.04 14.57 -7.17
C THR A 36 17.79 13.81 -7.57
N LEU A 37 17.16 14.22 -8.67
CA LEU A 37 16.01 13.52 -9.22
C LEU A 37 16.36 12.08 -9.62
N ASP A 38 17.55 11.84 -10.17
CA ASP A 38 18.00 10.51 -10.56
C ASP A 38 18.14 9.59 -9.34
N ALA A 39 18.67 10.08 -8.23
CA ALA A 39 18.75 9.34 -6.98
C ALA A 39 17.35 9.02 -6.42
N PHE A 40 16.41 9.95 -6.51
CA PHE A 40 15.02 9.71 -6.14
C PHE A 40 14.39 8.61 -6.99
N LEU A 41 14.54 8.68 -8.32
CA LEU A 41 13.98 7.70 -9.25
C LEU A 41 14.56 6.30 -9.00
N ALA A 42 15.85 6.19 -8.79
CA ALA A 42 16.51 4.92 -8.46
C ALA A 42 15.98 4.32 -7.14
N GLN A 43 15.73 5.14 -6.12
CA GLN A 43 15.18 4.68 -4.85
C GLN A 43 13.74 4.22 -4.95
N VAL A 44 12.92 4.86 -5.79
CA VAL A 44 11.47 4.61 -5.83
C VAL A 44 11.08 3.52 -6.82
N GLU A 45 11.91 3.23 -7.83
CA GLU A 45 11.61 2.33 -8.96
C GLU A 45 11.09 0.96 -8.51
N GLY A 46 11.85 0.24 -7.68
CA GLY A 46 11.48 -1.10 -7.25
C GLY A 46 10.19 -1.12 -6.41
N ARG A 47 9.97 -0.11 -5.57
CA ARG A 47 8.74 0.01 -4.77
C ARG A 47 7.55 0.36 -5.65
N ALA A 48 7.74 1.26 -6.60
CA ALA A 48 6.74 1.67 -7.57
C ALA A 48 6.29 0.49 -8.44
N PHE A 49 7.25 -0.33 -8.89
CA PHE A 49 6.97 -1.53 -9.66
C PHE A 49 6.13 -2.52 -8.84
N ARG A 50 6.55 -2.87 -7.62
CA ARG A 50 5.77 -3.77 -6.75
C ARG A 50 4.36 -3.27 -6.50
N MET A 51 4.20 -1.97 -6.23
CA MET A 51 2.90 -1.35 -6.03
C MET A 51 2.02 -1.41 -7.30
N ALA A 52 2.58 -1.15 -8.46
CA ALA A 52 1.86 -1.20 -9.73
C ALA A 52 1.47 -2.65 -10.09
N GLU A 53 2.40 -3.60 -9.94
CA GLU A 53 2.17 -5.02 -10.21
C GLU A 53 1.09 -5.62 -9.32
N MET A 54 1.11 -5.32 -8.02
CA MET A 54 0.05 -5.72 -7.08
C MET A 54 -1.34 -5.23 -7.53
N GLN A 55 -1.43 -4.03 -8.09
CA GLN A 55 -2.70 -3.44 -8.49
C GLN A 55 -3.14 -3.87 -9.90
N LEU A 56 -2.21 -4.05 -10.83
CA LEU A 56 -2.49 -4.38 -12.22
C LEU A 56 -2.52 -5.89 -12.47
N ARG A 57 -1.84 -6.69 -11.63
CA ARG A 57 -1.66 -8.14 -11.81
C ARG A 57 -1.14 -8.48 -13.22
N HIS A 58 -0.27 -7.64 -13.75
CA HIS A 58 0.33 -7.79 -15.06
C HIS A 58 1.66 -7.05 -15.08
N ARG A 59 2.72 -7.83 -15.25
CA ARG A 59 4.08 -7.34 -15.12
C ARG A 59 4.44 -6.26 -16.14
N GLU A 60 4.11 -6.49 -17.41
CA GLU A 60 4.44 -5.53 -18.48
C GLU A 60 3.71 -4.21 -18.32
N ASP A 61 2.39 -4.24 -18.00
CA ASP A 61 1.62 -3.02 -17.72
C ASP A 61 2.16 -2.27 -16.48
N ALA A 62 2.69 -3.01 -15.49
CA ALA A 62 3.29 -2.42 -14.31
C ALA A 62 4.60 -1.70 -14.65
N LEU A 63 5.47 -2.33 -15.45
CA LEU A 63 6.70 -1.73 -15.97
C LEU A 63 6.39 -0.48 -16.78
N ASP A 64 5.46 -0.56 -17.72
CA ASP A 64 5.04 0.58 -18.56
C ASP A 64 4.49 1.72 -17.70
N ALA A 65 3.69 1.40 -16.69
CA ALA A 65 3.12 2.40 -15.79
C ALA A 65 4.20 3.16 -15.01
N VAL A 66 5.22 2.46 -14.52
CA VAL A 66 6.33 3.03 -13.77
C VAL A 66 7.20 3.89 -14.68
N GLN A 67 7.59 3.38 -15.85
CA GLN A 67 8.38 4.13 -16.83
C GLN A 67 7.67 5.41 -17.27
N ASP A 68 6.38 5.32 -17.60
CA ASP A 68 5.55 6.49 -17.93
C ASP A 68 5.53 7.53 -16.79
N ALA A 69 5.42 7.06 -15.54
CA ALA A 69 5.41 7.96 -14.39
C ALA A 69 6.76 8.67 -14.20
N MET A 70 7.87 7.94 -14.34
CA MET A 70 9.22 8.48 -14.26
C MET A 70 9.47 9.51 -15.36
N LEU A 71 9.18 9.16 -16.60
CA LEU A 71 9.34 10.04 -17.76
C LEU A 71 8.53 11.33 -17.61
N ARG A 72 7.30 11.24 -17.12
CA ARG A 72 6.44 12.41 -16.87
C ARG A 72 6.97 13.28 -15.75
N LEU A 73 7.50 12.69 -14.68
CA LEU A 73 8.11 13.43 -13.59
C LEU A 73 9.32 14.21 -14.11
N VAL A 74 10.24 13.55 -14.82
CA VAL A 74 11.43 14.18 -15.41
C VAL A 74 11.04 15.30 -16.38
N LYS A 75 10.08 15.04 -17.28
CA LYS A 75 9.70 16.00 -18.33
C LYS A 75 9.04 17.26 -17.79
N HIS A 76 8.22 17.14 -16.73
CA HIS A 76 7.35 18.24 -16.31
C HIS A 76 7.67 18.80 -14.91
N TYR A 77 8.48 18.10 -14.11
CA TYR A 77 8.66 18.43 -12.69
C TYR A 77 10.12 18.35 -12.22
N ARG A 78 11.10 18.23 -13.14
CA ARG A 78 12.52 18.14 -12.78
C ARG A 78 13.02 19.35 -11.99
N ASP A 79 12.47 20.54 -12.29
CA ASP A 79 12.87 21.80 -11.68
C ASP A 79 12.12 22.10 -10.36
N LYS A 80 11.27 21.17 -9.91
CA LYS A 80 10.58 21.28 -8.63
C LYS A 80 11.52 20.92 -7.48
N PRO A 81 11.30 21.50 -6.28
CA PRO A 81 12.02 21.11 -5.08
C PRO A 81 11.90 19.59 -4.81
N ALA A 82 12.97 18.99 -4.30
CA ALA A 82 13.02 17.54 -4.04
C ALA A 82 11.88 17.03 -3.14
N ALA A 83 11.44 17.84 -2.18
CA ALA A 83 10.32 17.52 -1.32
C ALA A 83 8.97 17.37 -2.06
N GLU A 84 8.83 17.95 -3.26
CA GLU A 84 7.61 17.82 -4.06
C GLU A 84 7.61 16.57 -4.96
N TRP A 85 8.76 15.93 -5.22
CA TRP A 85 8.80 14.78 -6.12
C TRP A 85 8.01 13.57 -5.64
N PRO A 86 8.05 13.15 -4.36
CA PRO A 86 7.28 11.98 -3.92
C PRO A 86 5.77 12.11 -4.16
N PRO A 87 5.06 13.13 -3.69
CA PRO A 87 3.61 13.22 -3.92
C PRO A 87 3.27 13.37 -5.41
N LEU A 88 4.10 14.05 -6.20
CA LEU A 88 3.90 14.19 -7.64
C LEU A 88 4.07 12.85 -8.36
N PHE A 89 5.17 12.13 -8.09
CA PHE A 89 5.44 10.82 -8.68
C PHE A 89 4.31 9.82 -8.40
N TRP A 90 3.96 9.66 -7.12
CA TRP A 90 2.91 8.74 -6.72
C TRP A 90 1.54 9.13 -7.26
N GLY A 91 1.26 10.42 -7.37
CA GLY A 91 0.05 10.92 -8.01
C GLY A 91 -0.02 10.61 -9.50
N ILE A 92 1.11 10.68 -10.21
CA ILE A 92 1.22 10.32 -11.64
C ILE A 92 1.03 8.81 -11.82
N LEU A 93 1.81 8.00 -11.08
CA LEU A 93 1.73 6.55 -11.15
C LEU A 93 0.33 6.03 -10.86
N ARG A 94 -0.28 6.52 -9.77
CA ARG A 94 -1.65 6.17 -9.41
C ARG A 94 -2.65 6.43 -10.55
N ARG A 95 -2.56 7.58 -11.19
CA ARG A 95 -3.45 7.92 -12.33
C ARG A 95 -3.24 6.94 -13.47
N ARG A 96 -2.00 6.62 -13.80
CA ARG A 96 -1.67 5.66 -14.85
C ARG A 96 -2.23 4.26 -14.56
N VAL A 97 -2.04 3.75 -13.34
CA VAL A 97 -2.60 2.47 -12.90
C VAL A 97 -4.13 2.43 -13.03
N VAL A 98 -4.81 3.49 -12.57
CA VAL A 98 -6.27 3.59 -12.68
C VAL A 98 -6.74 3.59 -14.13
N ASP A 99 -6.03 4.30 -15.01
CA ASP A 99 -6.38 4.35 -16.43
C ASP A 99 -6.21 2.99 -17.12
N LEU A 100 -5.15 2.24 -16.78
CA LEU A 100 -4.95 0.88 -17.27
C LEU A 100 -6.03 -0.08 -16.77
N GLN A 101 -6.39 -0.01 -15.48
CA GLN A 101 -7.48 -0.81 -14.92
C GLN A 101 -8.83 -0.52 -15.63
N ARG A 102 -9.12 0.76 -15.90
CA ARG A 102 -10.34 1.15 -16.62
C ARG A 102 -10.35 0.59 -18.04
N ARG A 103 -9.24 0.70 -18.77
CA ARG A 103 -9.13 0.18 -20.15
C ARG A 103 -9.34 -1.33 -20.20
N ARG A 104 -8.75 -2.09 -19.25
CA ARG A 104 -8.96 -3.54 -19.15
C ARG A 104 -10.41 -3.89 -18.89
N LYS A 105 -11.04 -3.19 -17.93
CA LYS A 105 -12.46 -3.42 -17.63
C LYS A 105 -13.36 -3.14 -18.84
N VAL A 106 -13.09 -2.10 -19.61
CA VAL A 106 -13.86 -1.81 -20.85
C VAL A 106 -13.62 -2.91 -21.89
N ARG A 107 -12.35 -3.34 -22.07
CA ARG A 107 -12.03 -4.41 -23.03
C ARG A 107 -12.73 -5.72 -22.66
N SER A 108 -12.71 -6.14 -21.39
CA SER A 108 -13.37 -7.38 -20.95
C SER A 108 -14.88 -7.34 -21.19
N VAL A 109 -15.54 -6.20 -20.97
CA VAL A 109 -16.97 -6.02 -21.24
C VAL A 109 -17.26 -6.09 -22.74
N VAL A 110 -16.47 -5.44 -23.57
CA VAL A 110 -16.65 -5.44 -25.04
C VAL A 110 -16.40 -6.83 -25.62
N VAL A 111 -15.33 -7.53 -25.19
CA VAL A 111 -15.03 -8.89 -25.62
C VAL A 111 -16.12 -9.85 -25.16
N GLY A 112 -16.58 -9.76 -23.93
CA GLY A 112 -17.69 -10.57 -23.40
C GLY A 112 -19.01 -10.34 -24.17
N TRP A 113 -19.26 -9.12 -24.64
CA TRP A 113 -20.45 -8.79 -25.43
C TRP A 113 -20.37 -9.30 -26.88
N LEU A 114 -19.14 -9.39 -27.43
CA LEU A 114 -18.90 -9.90 -28.80
C LEU A 114 -18.78 -11.44 -28.86
N GLY A 115 -19.07 -12.17 -27.78
CA GLY A 115 -19.04 -13.64 -27.76
C GLY A 115 -17.63 -14.25 -27.80
N GLY A 116 -16.61 -13.46 -27.54
CA GLY A 116 -15.23 -13.95 -27.37
C GLY A 116 -15.09 -14.67 -26.02
N GLY A 117 -14.66 -15.94 -26.06
CA GLY A 117 -14.51 -16.79 -24.90
C GLY A 117 -13.69 -16.13 -23.80
N HIS A 118 -14.03 -16.47 -22.58
CA HIS A 118 -13.28 -16.16 -21.37
C HIS A 118 -11.91 -16.85 -21.43
N ASP A 119 -10.92 -16.15 -21.95
CA ASP A 119 -9.53 -16.39 -21.56
C ASP A 119 -9.24 -15.48 -20.37
N ASP A 120 -10.00 -15.68 -19.30
CA ASP A 120 -9.63 -15.29 -17.95
C ASP A 120 -8.70 -16.40 -17.42
N GLU A 121 -7.56 -16.56 -18.09
CA GLU A 121 -6.41 -17.10 -17.39
C GLU A 121 -6.11 -16.09 -16.28
N GLY A 122 -6.73 -16.35 -15.13
CA GLY A 122 -6.28 -15.82 -13.87
C GLY A 122 -4.83 -16.24 -13.74
N ASP A 123 -3.93 -15.37 -14.22
CA ASP A 123 -2.51 -15.49 -13.95
C ASP A 123 -2.39 -15.71 -12.45
N ALA A 124 -2.15 -16.97 -12.09
CA ALA A 124 -1.68 -17.31 -10.76
C ALA A 124 -0.53 -16.35 -10.52
N LEU A 125 -0.62 -15.58 -9.42
CA LEU A 125 0.41 -14.63 -9.02
C LEU A 125 1.75 -15.32 -9.25
N PRO A 126 2.63 -14.82 -10.14
CA PRO A 126 3.97 -15.37 -10.21
C PRO A 126 4.52 -15.26 -8.79
N ALA A 127 5.04 -16.36 -8.27
CA ALA A 127 5.70 -16.37 -6.99
C ALA A 127 6.70 -15.21 -7.03
N TRP A 128 6.52 -14.25 -6.15
CA TRP A 128 7.41 -13.10 -6.05
C TRP A 128 8.80 -13.62 -5.66
N GLU A 129 9.74 -13.56 -6.58
CA GLU A 129 11.15 -13.77 -6.28
C GLU A 129 11.75 -12.44 -5.85
N PRO A 130 12.15 -12.29 -4.55
CA PRO A 130 12.87 -11.11 -4.11
C PRO A 130 14.18 -11.00 -4.89
N ALA A 131 14.44 -9.83 -5.48
CA ALA A 131 15.77 -9.52 -5.98
C ALA A 131 16.75 -9.54 -4.79
N ASP A 132 17.75 -10.39 -4.91
CA ASP A 132 18.77 -10.78 -3.95
C ASP A 132 19.51 -9.56 -3.34
N GLN A 133 19.15 -9.22 -2.07
CA GLN A 133 19.98 -8.57 -1.06
C GLN A 133 19.17 -8.46 0.25
N GLY A 134 19.20 -9.51 1.08
CA GLY A 134 18.45 -9.54 2.33
C GLY A 134 18.79 -10.74 3.23
N PRO A 135 18.15 -10.83 4.40
CA PRO A 135 18.34 -11.86 5.41
C PRO A 135 18.22 -13.30 4.89
N GLY A 136 18.62 -14.28 5.67
CA GLY A 136 18.77 -15.68 5.26
C GLY A 136 17.54 -16.34 4.61
N PRO A 137 17.70 -17.53 3.98
CA PRO A 137 16.63 -18.16 3.18
C PRO A 137 15.31 -18.43 3.91
N LEU A 138 15.35 -18.66 5.21
CA LEU A 138 14.16 -18.88 6.05
C LEU A 138 13.43 -17.58 6.35
N ASP A 139 14.16 -16.49 6.60
CA ASP A 139 13.58 -15.17 6.85
C ASP A 139 12.97 -14.62 5.57
N GLN A 140 13.64 -14.82 4.43
CA GLN A 140 13.12 -14.45 3.10
C GLN A 140 11.82 -15.20 2.75
N LEU A 141 11.70 -16.47 3.12
CA LEU A 141 10.47 -17.25 2.89
C LEU A 141 9.32 -16.78 3.80
N GLN A 142 9.59 -16.40 5.03
CA GLN A 142 8.59 -15.82 5.93
C GLN A 142 8.17 -14.43 5.45
N ASP A 143 9.13 -13.59 5.05
CA ASP A 143 8.86 -12.26 4.50
C ASP A 143 8.08 -12.34 3.19
N ALA A 144 8.42 -13.27 2.30
CA ALA A 144 7.71 -13.47 1.04
C ALA A 144 6.25 -13.93 1.26
N ARG A 145 6.01 -14.84 2.21
CA ARG A 145 4.65 -15.27 2.58
C ARG A 145 3.87 -14.13 3.21
N SER A 146 4.45 -13.44 4.18
CA SER A 146 3.82 -12.29 4.84
C SER A 146 3.49 -11.18 3.84
N PHE A 147 4.35 -10.97 2.83
CA PHE A 147 4.09 -10.01 1.77
C PHE A 147 2.97 -10.46 0.83
N ALA A 148 2.92 -11.74 0.44
CA ALA A 148 1.86 -12.30 -0.39
C ALA A 148 0.50 -12.23 0.32
N ASP A 149 0.49 -12.52 1.62
CA ASP A 149 -0.69 -12.44 2.47
C ASP A 149 -1.18 -11.01 2.60
N LEU A 150 -0.26 -10.05 2.85
CA LEU A 150 -0.57 -8.63 2.87
C LEU A 150 -1.10 -8.15 1.51
N ALA A 151 -0.48 -8.56 0.41
CA ALA A 151 -0.92 -8.22 -0.94
C ALA A 151 -2.35 -8.74 -1.21
N THR A 152 -2.64 -9.96 -0.76
CA THR A 152 -3.96 -10.55 -0.86
C THR A 152 -4.98 -9.76 -0.04
N ALA A 153 -4.67 -9.46 1.22
CA ALA A 153 -5.52 -8.66 2.09
C ALA A 153 -5.75 -7.24 1.53
N LEU A 154 -4.70 -6.59 1.04
CA LEU A 154 -4.82 -5.27 0.40
C LEU A 154 -5.72 -5.30 -0.84
N ASN A 155 -5.71 -6.39 -1.61
CA ASN A 155 -6.54 -6.53 -2.80
C ASN A 155 -8.04 -6.67 -2.50
N THR A 156 -8.43 -7.07 -1.29
CA THR A 156 -9.84 -7.08 -0.85
C THR A 156 -10.35 -5.68 -0.52
N LEU A 157 -9.45 -4.75 -0.18
CA LEU A 157 -9.84 -3.40 0.20
C LEU A 157 -10.43 -2.61 -0.99
N PRO A 158 -11.44 -1.75 -0.73
CA PRO A 158 -11.84 -0.74 -1.69
C PRO A 158 -10.64 0.10 -2.15
N ARG A 159 -10.57 0.41 -3.44
CA ARG A 159 -9.43 1.07 -4.07
C ARG A 159 -8.86 2.27 -3.28
N ARG A 160 -9.73 3.19 -2.82
CA ARG A 160 -9.30 4.39 -2.09
C ARG A 160 -8.68 4.09 -0.72
N GLN A 161 -9.17 3.04 -0.05
CA GLN A 161 -8.62 2.59 1.23
C GLN A 161 -7.24 1.97 1.03
N ARG A 162 -7.10 1.12 0.01
CA ARG A 162 -5.83 0.52 -0.39
C ARG A 162 -4.80 1.59 -0.78
N GLU A 163 -5.18 2.57 -1.63
CA GLU A 163 -4.32 3.69 -2.02
C GLU A 163 -3.81 4.47 -0.80
N ALA A 164 -4.70 4.82 0.14
CA ALA A 164 -4.32 5.54 1.36
C ALA A 164 -3.35 4.72 2.23
N PHE A 165 -3.61 3.43 2.41
CA PHE A 165 -2.74 2.54 3.17
C PHE A 165 -1.34 2.45 2.53
N MET A 166 -1.27 2.18 1.23
CA MET A 166 0.00 2.00 0.52
C MET A 166 0.84 3.27 0.58
N LEU A 167 0.26 4.43 0.32
CA LEU A 167 0.98 5.71 0.33
C LEU A 167 1.43 6.12 1.74
N ARG A 168 0.62 5.89 2.76
CA ARG A 168 0.93 6.25 4.15
C ARG A 168 1.89 5.27 4.82
N MET A 169 1.63 3.97 4.68
CA MET A 169 2.31 2.93 5.46
C MET A 169 3.49 2.31 4.72
N LEU A 170 3.41 2.12 3.40
CA LEU A 170 4.50 1.51 2.63
C LEU A 170 5.45 2.58 2.06
N GLU A 171 4.91 3.71 1.61
CA GLU A 171 5.71 4.79 1.02
C GLU A 171 6.01 5.91 2.01
N GLY A 172 5.33 5.88 3.17
CA GLY A 172 5.58 6.79 4.27
C GLY A 172 5.26 8.26 3.93
N LEU A 173 4.46 8.58 2.93
CA LEU A 173 4.02 9.95 2.68
C LEU A 173 3.27 10.49 3.89
N ASP A 174 3.40 11.78 4.18
CA ASP A 174 2.58 12.42 5.20
C ASP A 174 1.12 12.60 4.76
N GLY A 175 0.26 13.14 5.63
CA GLY A 175 -1.17 13.32 5.31
C GLY A 175 -1.41 14.25 4.14
N LYS A 176 -0.65 15.35 4.04
CA LYS A 176 -0.74 16.36 2.99
C LYS A 176 -0.22 15.82 1.65
N GLU A 177 0.93 15.17 1.66
CA GLU A 177 1.53 14.52 0.49
C GLU A 177 0.60 13.44 -0.07
N THR A 178 0.03 12.60 0.81
CA THR A 178 -0.93 11.57 0.43
C THR A 178 -2.20 12.18 -0.16
N ALA A 179 -2.72 13.25 0.43
CA ALA A 179 -3.89 13.95 -0.09
C ALA A 179 -3.62 14.53 -1.49
N GLN A 180 -2.44 15.11 -1.69
CA GLN A 180 -1.98 15.59 -2.99
C GLN A 180 -1.88 14.45 -4.01
N ALA A 181 -1.22 13.35 -3.69
CA ALA A 181 -1.08 12.19 -4.56
C ALA A 181 -2.43 11.55 -4.91
N MET A 182 -3.35 11.46 -3.95
CA MET A 182 -4.68 10.91 -4.14
C MET A 182 -5.68 11.87 -4.79
N GLY A 183 -5.38 13.18 -4.82
CA GLY A 183 -6.30 14.22 -5.28
C GLY A 183 -7.56 14.31 -4.40
N CYS A 184 -7.39 14.38 -3.10
CA CYS A 184 -8.47 14.49 -2.11
C CYS A 184 -8.02 15.33 -0.89
N THR A 185 -8.88 15.50 0.11
CA THR A 185 -8.54 16.21 1.35
C THR A 185 -7.81 15.29 2.33
N GLU A 186 -7.03 15.85 3.25
CA GLU A 186 -6.37 15.11 4.34
C GLU A 186 -7.39 14.39 5.23
N GLY A 187 -8.55 14.99 5.48
CA GLY A 187 -9.65 14.33 6.20
C GLY A 187 -10.15 13.08 5.49
N SER A 188 -10.21 13.10 4.15
CA SER A 188 -10.54 11.91 3.36
C SER A 188 -9.45 10.84 3.48
N VAL A 189 -8.16 11.23 3.47
CA VAL A 189 -7.04 10.30 3.68
C VAL A 189 -7.16 9.62 5.04
N LYS A 190 -7.35 10.39 6.13
CA LYS A 190 -7.53 9.84 7.49
C LYS A 190 -8.67 8.83 7.54
N THR A 191 -9.82 9.15 6.93
CA THR A 191 -10.98 8.25 6.87
C THR A 191 -10.68 6.98 6.09
N HIS A 192 -10.05 7.09 4.92
CA HIS A 192 -9.69 5.93 4.10
C HIS A 192 -8.66 5.04 4.81
N LEU A 193 -7.64 5.63 5.42
CA LEU A 193 -6.61 4.91 6.16
C LEU A 193 -7.20 4.19 7.38
N SER A 194 -8.02 4.85 8.19
CA SER A 194 -8.68 4.25 9.35
C SER A 194 -9.51 3.02 8.96
N ARG A 195 -10.32 3.13 7.89
CA ARG A 195 -11.11 2.01 7.39
C ARG A 195 -10.24 0.88 6.84
N ALA A 196 -9.14 1.20 6.16
CA ALA A 196 -8.18 0.21 5.68
C ALA A 196 -7.55 -0.56 6.84
N MET A 197 -7.06 0.15 7.86
CA MET A 197 -6.46 -0.45 9.05
C MET A 197 -7.43 -1.35 9.81
N HIS A 198 -8.69 -0.94 9.93
CA HIS A 198 -9.73 -1.75 10.57
C HIS A 198 -9.97 -3.05 9.80
N ALA A 199 -10.22 -2.97 8.50
CA ALA A 199 -10.47 -4.13 7.65
C ALA A 199 -9.28 -5.10 7.60
N LEU A 200 -8.04 -4.58 7.54
CA LEU A 200 -6.84 -5.42 7.54
C LEU A 200 -6.64 -6.12 8.89
N ARG A 201 -6.92 -5.42 10.02
CA ARG A 201 -6.82 -6.05 11.35
C ARG A 201 -7.80 -7.20 11.49
N GLU A 202 -9.06 -7.03 11.10
CA GLU A 202 -10.06 -8.11 11.14
C GLU A 202 -9.63 -9.31 10.29
N GLN A 203 -9.05 -9.09 9.12
CA GLN A 203 -8.56 -10.16 8.26
C GLN A 203 -7.36 -10.90 8.86
N LEU A 204 -6.39 -10.17 9.42
CA LEU A 204 -5.18 -10.75 10.00
C LEU A 204 -5.44 -11.47 11.33
N GLU A 205 -6.46 -11.06 12.11
CA GLU A 205 -6.90 -11.78 13.30
C GLU A 205 -7.53 -13.14 12.96
N ASN A 206 -8.21 -13.22 11.82
CA ASN A 206 -8.80 -14.47 11.33
C ASN A 206 -7.76 -15.46 10.73
N TRP A 207 -6.50 -15.06 10.57
CA TRP A 207 -5.44 -15.90 10.01
C TRP A 207 -4.48 -16.47 11.09
N ARG A 208 -4.70 -16.16 12.37
CA ARG A 208 -4.03 -16.77 13.52
C ARG A 208 -4.77 -17.98 14.02
#